data_063d9b844281ba32e998877316872280
#
_entry.id   063d9b844281ba32e998877316872280
#
_cell.length_a   1.000
_cell.length_b   1.000
_cell.length_c   1.000
_cell.angle_alpha   90.00
_cell.angle_beta   90.00
_cell.angle_gamma   90.00
#
_symmetry.space_group_name_H-M   'P 1'
#
loop_
_entity.id
_entity.type
_entity.pdbx_description
1 polymer ?
#
loop_
_entity_poly.entity_id
_entity_poly.type
_entity_poly.pdbx_seq_one_letter_code
_entity_poly.pdbx_strand_id
1 'polypeptide(L)'
;IKKMYDYLTQHGEVYFIEILINENWMPIGDVSFWQEDMPIVIGNSDYRGHGIAKTVVQALIERGRQLGYERLYVREIYDYNTASKKMFESVGFYPIEKTEKGHRYALDLLLPLSAIQPSQFYLSEEKLKQVQTWFDTKNISSLKPLPIKRFQDKIFFTDGHSRAFIAYQAGFEEIPVYAEKDDLNWEFYSYCLQVCDKIGIATIKDLENRILSVSDYKKNWLDWCQRVAKKFEE
;
A
#
# COMPACT_ATOMS: atom_id res chain seq x y z
N ILE A 1 24.67 -25.35 -3.39
CA ILE A 1 24.63 -23.90 -3.66
C ILE A 1 24.37 -23.66 -5.15
N LYS A 2 25.22 -24.13 -6.10
CA LYS A 2 25.06 -23.86 -7.54
C LYS A 2 23.66 -24.22 -8.06
N LYS A 3 23.17 -25.45 -7.80
CA LYS A 3 21.81 -25.88 -8.20
C LYS A 3 20.69 -24.98 -7.68
N MET A 4 20.86 -24.40 -6.48
CA MET A 4 19.90 -23.47 -5.88
C MET A 4 19.87 -22.16 -6.67
N TYR A 5 21.03 -21.57 -6.95
CA TYR A 5 21.08 -20.34 -7.75
C TYR A 5 20.63 -20.55 -9.19
N ASP A 6 20.96 -21.71 -9.81
CA ASP A 6 20.47 -22.07 -11.14
C ASP A 6 18.93 -22.14 -11.19
N TYR A 7 18.32 -22.68 -10.11
CA TYR A 7 16.86 -22.70 -9.96
C TYR A 7 16.29 -21.28 -9.79
N LEU A 8 16.87 -20.49 -8.88
CA LEU A 8 16.38 -19.14 -8.56
C LEU A 8 16.47 -18.21 -9.78
N THR A 9 17.56 -18.26 -10.55
CA THR A 9 17.73 -17.45 -11.76
C THR A 9 16.81 -17.84 -12.90
N GLN A 10 16.28 -19.07 -12.91
CA GLN A 10 15.26 -19.48 -13.89
C GLN A 10 13.85 -18.96 -13.56
N HIS A 11 13.59 -18.64 -12.27
CA HIS A 11 12.25 -18.23 -11.80
C HIS A 11 12.13 -16.72 -11.63
N GLY A 12 13.24 -16.01 -11.47
CA GLY A 12 13.20 -14.57 -11.22
C GLY A 12 14.58 -13.90 -11.22
N GLU A 13 14.61 -12.70 -10.71
CA GLU A 13 15.81 -11.90 -10.54
C GLU A 13 16.51 -12.30 -9.24
N VAL A 14 17.85 -12.38 -9.26
CA VAL A 14 18.68 -12.69 -8.07
C VAL A 14 19.66 -11.55 -7.83
N TYR A 15 19.69 -11.06 -6.60
CA TYR A 15 20.52 -9.92 -6.20
C TYR A 15 21.37 -10.27 -4.98
N PHE A 16 22.62 -9.78 -4.97
CA PHE A 16 23.39 -9.68 -3.75
C PHE A 16 23.04 -8.40 -2.98
N ILE A 17 22.96 -8.53 -1.67
CA ILE A 17 22.79 -7.40 -0.77
C ILE A 17 24.18 -7.02 -0.29
N GLU A 18 24.62 -5.82 -0.64
CA GLU A 18 25.97 -5.35 -0.35
C GLU A 18 25.92 -4.06 0.47
N ILE A 19 26.94 -3.85 1.28
CA ILE A 19 27.18 -2.60 2.00
C ILE A 19 28.53 -2.01 1.63
N LEU A 20 28.62 -0.70 1.62
CA LEU A 20 29.87 0.00 1.33
C LEU A 20 30.66 0.22 2.62
N ILE A 21 31.85 -0.41 2.71
CA ILE A 21 32.78 -0.26 3.84
C ILE A 21 34.15 0.12 3.28
N ASN A 22 34.69 1.26 3.73
CA ASN A 22 35.99 1.76 3.28
C ASN A 22 36.14 1.71 1.75
N GLU A 23 35.12 2.25 1.05
CA GLU A 23 35.06 2.30 -0.42
C GLU A 23 34.96 0.94 -1.12
N ASN A 24 34.80 -0.16 -0.40
CA ASN A 24 34.61 -1.51 -0.95
C ASN A 24 33.19 -2.03 -0.69
N TRP A 25 32.55 -2.57 -1.73
CA TRP A 25 31.27 -3.25 -1.60
C TRP A 25 31.49 -4.65 -1.00
N MET A 26 30.81 -4.92 0.11
CA MET A 26 30.89 -6.21 0.80
C MET A 26 29.51 -6.88 0.80
N PRO A 27 29.42 -8.10 0.24
CA PRO A 27 28.17 -8.86 0.26
C PRO A 27 27.85 -9.33 1.69
N ILE A 28 26.63 -9.07 2.13
CA ILE A 28 26.15 -9.45 3.47
C ILE A 28 24.92 -10.36 3.41
N GLY A 29 24.35 -10.57 2.23
CA GLY A 29 23.17 -11.37 2.01
C GLY A 29 22.79 -11.50 0.56
N ASP A 30 21.67 -12.11 0.31
CA ASP A 30 21.07 -12.24 -1.02
C ASP A 30 19.54 -12.20 -0.94
N VAL A 31 18.92 -11.93 -2.10
CA VAL A 31 17.48 -12.00 -2.29
C VAL A 31 17.17 -12.46 -3.70
N SER A 32 16.19 -13.32 -3.82
CA SER A 32 15.59 -13.65 -5.12
C SER A 32 14.20 -13.03 -5.21
N PHE A 33 13.80 -12.61 -6.40
CA PHE A 33 12.57 -11.85 -6.57
C PHE A 33 11.79 -12.28 -7.81
N TRP A 34 10.56 -12.70 -7.60
CA TRP A 34 9.53 -12.86 -8.63
C TRP A 34 8.16 -12.66 -7.98
N GLN A 35 7.11 -12.62 -8.78
CA GLN A 35 5.76 -12.28 -8.30
C GLN A 35 5.30 -13.16 -7.13
N GLU A 36 5.59 -14.48 -7.18
CA GLU A 36 5.07 -15.48 -6.23
C GLU A 36 5.92 -15.63 -4.97
N ASP A 37 7.15 -15.09 -4.95
CA ASP A 37 8.02 -15.22 -3.77
C ASP A 37 9.18 -14.21 -3.79
N MET A 38 9.72 -13.90 -2.61
CA MET A 38 10.91 -13.07 -2.43
C MET A 38 11.72 -13.54 -1.23
N PRO A 39 12.35 -14.72 -1.31
CA PRO A 39 13.22 -15.21 -0.26
C PRO A 39 14.41 -14.27 -0.08
N ILE A 40 14.56 -13.71 1.13
CA ILE A 40 15.62 -12.77 1.50
C ILE A 40 16.40 -13.29 2.69
N VAL A 41 17.72 -13.21 2.62
CA VAL A 41 18.62 -13.63 3.69
C VAL A 41 19.68 -12.55 3.94
N ILE A 42 19.78 -12.07 5.18
CA ILE A 42 20.96 -11.36 5.67
C ILE A 42 21.84 -12.39 6.35
N GLY A 43 22.86 -12.86 5.62
CA GLY A 43 23.75 -13.95 6.04
C GLY A 43 24.63 -13.55 7.22
N ASN A 44 25.23 -12.35 7.17
CA ASN A 44 26.06 -11.84 8.25
C ASN A 44 25.20 -11.30 9.40
N SER A 45 25.33 -11.93 10.58
CA SER A 45 24.55 -11.62 11.79
C SER A 45 24.72 -10.18 12.27
N ASP A 46 25.90 -9.59 12.08
CA ASP A 46 26.23 -8.25 12.58
C ASP A 46 25.40 -7.15 11.90
N TYR A 47 24.82 -7.46 10.74
CA TYR A 47 23.98 -6.54 9.97
C TYR A 47 22.49 -6.81 10.12
N ARG A 48 22.09 -7.80 10.95
CA ARG A 48 20.68 -8.05 11.25
C ARG A 48 20.14 -7.03 12.22
N GLY A 49 18.83 -6.75 12.16
CA GLY A 49 18.19 -5.77 13.05
C GLY A 49 18.39 -4.30 12.67
N HIS A 50 19.15 -3.97 11.63
CA HIS A 50 19.46 -2.62 11.19
C HIS A 50 18.51 -2.08 10.08
N GLY A 51 17.41 -2.78 9.81
CA GLY A 51 16.43 -2.36 8.80
C GLY A 51 16.80 -2.68 7.35
N ILE A 52 17.98 -3.28 7.08
CA ILE A 52 18.48 -3.54 5.71
C ILE A 52 17.47 -4.36 4.90
N ALA A 53 16.98 -5.48 5.45
CA ALA A 53 15.99 -6.31 4.77
C ALA A 53 14.72 -5.51 4.40
N LYS A 54 14.26 -4.62 5.28
CA LYS A 54 13.12 -3.74 5.01
C LYS A 54 13.38 -2.81 3.82
N THR A 55 14.56 -2.19 3.77
CA THR A 55 14.96 -1.31 2.64
C THR A 55 15.01 -2.08 1.33
N VAL A 56 15.59 -3.29 1.33
CA VAL A 56 15.64 -4.16 0.16
C VAL A 56 14.24 -4.54 -0.32
N VAL A 57 13.36 -4.98 0.58
CA VAL A 57 11.98 -5.34 0.22
C VAL A 57 11.20 -4.14 -0.31
N GLN A 58 11.42 -2.94 0.22
CA GLN A 58 10.82 -1.72 -0.34
C GLN A 58 11.28 -1.44 -1.78
N ALA A 59 12.55 -1.64 -2.09
CA ALA A 59 13.06 -1.53 -3.46
C ALA A 59 12.45 -2.59 -4.38
N LEU A 60 12.26 -3.82 -3.91
CA LEU A 60 11.61 -4.90 -4.67
C LEU A 60 10.11 -4.64 -4.90
N ILE A 61 9.42 -3.99 -3.97
CA ILE A 61 8.03 -3.54 -4.17
C ILE A 61 7.97 -2.58 -5.38
N GLU A 62 8.86 -1.60 -5.44
CA GLU A 62 8.93 -0.68 -6.60
C GLU A 62 9.36 -1.41 -7.88
N ARG A 63 10.23 -2.40 -7.77
CA ARG A 63 10.58 -3.27 -8.91
C ARG A 63 9.37 -4.07 -9.42
N GLY A 64 8.54 -4.60 -8.50
CA GLY A 64 7.29 -5.27 -8.84
C GLY A 64 6.32 -4.37 -9.62
N ARG A 65 6.20 -3.09 -9.20
CA ARG A 65 5.40 -2.09 -9.94
C ARG A 65 5.95 -1.85 -11.35
N GLN A 66 7.26 -1.73 -11.51
CA GLN A 66 7.91 -1.56 -12.82
C GLN A 66 7.69 -2.77 -13.74
N LEU A 67 7.61 -3.97 -13.17
CA LEU A 67 7.32 -5.21 -13.90
C LEU A 67 5.83 -5.40 -14.20
N GLY A 68 4.97 -4.50 -13.72
CA GLY A 68 3.52 -4.56 -13.94
C GLY A 68 2.81 -5.61 -13.10
N TYR A 69 3.40 -6.04 -11.99
CA TYR A 69 2.72 -6.96 -11.09
C TYR A 69 1.57 -6.26 -10.35
N GLU A 70 0.42 -6.92 -10.28
CA GLU A 70 -0.75 -6.41 -9.55
C GLU A 70 -0.65 -6.72 -8.05
N ARG A 71 0.05 -7.81 -7.72
CA ARG A 71 0.22 -8.30 -6.36
C ARG A 71 1.54 -9.04 -6.23
N LEU A 72 2.19 -8.89 -5.08
CA LEU A 72 3.37 -9.64 -4.71
C LEU A 72 3.04 -10.65 -3.62
N TYR A 73 3.78 -11.76 -3.61
CA TYR A 73 3.62 -12.81 -2.60
C TYR A 73 4.92 -13.12 -1.88
N VAL A 74 4.78 -13.65 -0.68
CA VAL A 74 5.80 -14.42 0.03
C VAL A 74 5.19 -15.79 0.29
N ARG A 75 5.78 -16.83 -0.28
CA ARG A 75 5.23 -18.19 -0.30
C ARG A 75 4.93 -18.71 1.09
N GLU A 76 5.88 -18.53 2.04
CA GLU A 76 5.69 -18.95 3.41
C GLU A 76 6.61 -18.18 4.36
N ILE A 77 6.04 -17.63 5.43
CA ILE A 77 6.78 -17.13 6.58
C ILE A 77 6.45 -18.06 7.75
N TYR A 78 7.45 -18.76 8.26
CA TYR A 78 7.28 -19.70 9.37
C TYR A 78 6.82 -19.00 10.65
N ASP A 79 5.95 -19.62 11.43
CA ASP A 79 5.38 -19.04 12.66
C ASP A 79 6.45 -18.64 13.69
N TYR A 80 7.56 -19.37 13.75
CA TYR A 80 8.69 -19.03 14.62
C TYR A 80 9.53 -17.85 14.13
N ASN A 81 9.44 -17.48 12.84
CA ASN A 81 10.25 -16.40 12.25
C ASN A 81 9.59 -15.03 12.45
N THR A 82 9.49 -14.62 13.73
CA THR A 82 8.86 -13.37 14.13
C THR A 82 9.54 -12.13 13.53
N ALA A 83 10.85 -12.19 13.29
CA ALA A 83 11.60 -11.09 12.68
C ALA A 83 11.16 -10.84 11.22
N SER A 84 11.09 -11.92 10.42
CA SER A 84 10.63 -11.85 9.03
C SER A 84 9.17 -11.38 8.96
N LYS A 85 8.31 -11.97 9.82
CA LYS A 85 6.89 -11.58 9.92
C LYS A 85 6.73 -10.08 10.17
N LYS A 86 7.35 -9.54 11.23
CA LYS A 86 7.30 -8.11 11.55
C LYS A 86 7.85 -7.23 10.42
N MET A 87 8.94 -7.67 9.78
CA MET A 87 9.54 -6.92 8.68
C MET A 87 8.57 -6.83 7.49
N PHE A 88 8.02 -7.96 7.00
CA PHE A 88 7.08 -7.96 5.87
C PHE A 88 5.78 -7.22 6.20
N GLU A 89 5.21 -7.41 7.39
CA GLU A 89 4.04 -6.66 7.86
C GLU A 89 4.32 -5.14 7.92
N SER A 90 5.53 -4.74 8.32
CA SER A 90 5.93 -3.32 8.36
C SER A 90 6.02 -2.64 7.01
N VAL A 91 6.03 -3.38 5.91
CA VAL A 91 6.01 -2.87 4.53
C VAL A 91 4.68 -3.12 3.83
N GLY A 92 3.69 -3.66 4.56
CA GLY A 92 2.30 -3.75 4.11
C GLY A 92 1.85 -5.13 3.66
N PHE A 93 2.70 -6.16 3.73
CA PHE A 93 2.26 -7.52 3.50
C PHE A 93 1.31 -7.98 4.61
N TYR A 94 0.36 -8.83 4.26
CA TYR A 94 -0.63 -9.39 5.17
C TYR A 94 -0.81 -10.89 4.90
N PRO A 95 -1.14 -11.70 5.93
CA PRO A 95 -1.34 -13.13 5.75
C PRO A 95 -2.63 -13.38 4.97
N ILE A 96 -2.58 -14.33 4.01
CA ILE A 96 -3.71 -14.71 3.17
C ILE A 96 -4.12 -16.17 3.34
N GLU A 97 -3.19 -17.03 3.72
CA GLU A 97 -3.44 -18.47 3.81
C GLU A 97 -2.54 -19.09 4.88
N LYS A 98 -3.09 -20.03 5.65
CA LYS A 98 -2.31 -20.83 6.60
C LYS A 98 -1.64 -21.98 5.85
N THR A 99 -0.33 -22.17 6.08
CA THR A 99 0.45 -23.28 5.55
C THR A 99 0.74 -24.31 6.66
N GLU A 100 1.50 -25.35 6.35
CA GLU A 100 1.87 -26.37 7.35
C GLU A 100 2.70 -25.78 8.50
N LYS A 101 3.60 -24.81 8.21
CA LYS A 101 4.58 -24.29 9.18
C LYS A 101 4.45 -22.80 9.46
N GLY A 102 3.53 -22.12 8.79
CA GLY A 102 3.37 -20.69 8.92
C GLY A 102 2.22 -20.14 8.09
N HIS A 103 2.46 -19.05 7.38
CA HIS A 103 1.47 -18.39 6.54
C HIS A 103 2.08 -17.91 5.23
N ARG A 104 1.28 -17.96 4.15
CA ARG A 104 1.52 -17.24 2.91
C ARG A 104 1.10 -15.79 3.09
N TYR A 105 1.91 -14.87 2.55
CA TYR A 105 1.63 -13.44 2.62
C TYR A 105 1.45 -12.84 1.24
N ALA A 106 0.69 -11.73 1.16
CA ALA A 106 0.51 -10.95 -0.06
C ALA A 106 0.60 -9.46 0.21
N LEU A 107 0.94 -8.71 -0.85
CA LEU A 107 0.88 -7.25 -0.92
C LEU A 107 0.21 -6.83 -2.22
N ASP A 108 -0.91 -6.13 -2.15
CA ASP A 108 -1.55 -5.56 -3.34
C ASP A 108 -0.81 -4.31 -3.81
N LEU A 109 -0.55 -4.25 -5.11
CA LEU A 109 0.03 -3.10 -5.80
C LEU A 109 -1.02 -2.35 -6.62
N LEU A 110 -2.03 -3.08 -7.16
CA LEU A 110 -3.24 -2.57 -7.78
C LEU A 110 -4.46 -3.12 -7.07
N LEU A 111 -5.53 -2.33 -7.01
CA LEU A 111 -6.83 -2.77 -6.52
C LEU A 111 -7.96 -2.16 -7.37
N PRO A 112 -9.06 -2.92 -7.56
CA PRO A 112 -10.28 -2.36 -8.14
C PRO A 112 -10.79 -1.17 -7.32
N LEU A 113 -11.12 -0.07 -7.99
CA LEU A 113 -11.72 1.11 -7.34
C LEU A 113 -13.01 0.77 -6.61
N SER A 114 -13.76 -0.20 -7.12
CA SER A 114 -14.98 -0.71 -6.50
C SER A 114 -14.77 -1.47 -5.19
N ALA A 115 -13.53 -1.92 -4.91
CA ALA A 115 -13.18 -2.64 -3.69
C ALA A 115 -12.72 -1.72 -2.56
N ILE A 116 -12.59 -0.39 -2.81
CA ILE A 116 -12.02 0.54 -1.84
C ILE A 116 -13.08 1.57 -1.45
N GLN A 117 -13.46 1.56 -0.18
CA GLN A 117 -14.42 2.51 0.37
C GLN A 117 -13.78 3.87 0.62
N PRO A 118 -14.43 5.00 0.26
CA PRO A 118 -14.02 6.31 0.73
C PRO A 118 -14.17 6.45 2.25
N SER A 119 -13.22 7.14 2.89
CA SER A 119 -13.34 7.58 4.29
C SER A 119 -13.79 9.04 4.39
N GLN A 120 -14.09 9.67 3.27
CA GLN A 120 -14.66 11.02 3.21
C GLN A 120 -15.89 11.01 2.30
N PHE A 121 -16.82 11.92 2.55
CA PHE A 121 -18.13 11.92 1.87
C PHE A 121 -18.41 13.20 1.07
N TYR A 122 -17.43 14.07 0.90
CA TYR A 122 -17.44 15.20 -0.02
C TYR A 122 -16.10 15.36 -0.72
N LEU A 123 -16.11 15.84 -1.96
CA LEU A 123 -14.94 16.21 -2.74
C LEU A 123 -14.86 17.72 -2.90
N SER A 124 -13.65 18.27 -2.96
CA SER A 124 -13.42 19.68 -3.25
C SER A 124 -13.26 19.88 -4.75
N GLU A 125 -14.06 20.77 -5.34
CA GLU A 125 -13.95 21.18 -6.75
C GLU A 125 -12.54 21.69 -7.08
N GLU A 126 -11.94 22.46 -6.18
CA GLU A 126 -10.58 22.98 -6.35
C GLU A 126 -9.53 21.87 -6.40
N LYS A 127 -9.60 20.91 -5.46
CA LYS A 127 -8.69 19.75 -5.45
C LYS A 127 -8.84 18.88 -6.69
N LEU A 128 -10.05 18.71 -7.20
CA LEU A 128 -10.29 17.98 -8.45
C LEU A 128 -9.62 18.70 -9.62
N LYS A 129 -9.80 20.02 -9.75
CA LYS A 129 -9.14 20.84 -10.78
C LYS A 129 -7.62 20.73 -10.69
N GLN A 130 -7.04 20.77 -9.48
CA GLN A 130 -5.61 20.59 -9.28
C GLN A 130 -5.11 19.23 -9.78
N VAL A 131 -5.85 18.14 -9.51
CA VAL A 131 -5.47 16.81 -10.01
C VAL A 131 -5.53 16.76 -11.54
N GLN A 132 -6.56 17.34 -12.15
CA GLN A 132 -6.75 17.39 -13.60
C GLN A 132 -5.61 18.10 -14.34
N THR A 133 -4.87 19.02 -13.70
CA THR A 133 -3.75 19.73 -14.33
C THR A 133 -2.53 18.86 -14.63
N TRP A 134 -2.35 17.76 -13.93
CA TRP A 134 -1.16 16.94 -14.05
C TRP A 134 -1.44 15.45 -14.33
N PHE A 135 -2.68 14.97 -14.09
CA PHE A 135 -3.00 13.56 -14.28
C PHE A 135 -3.21 13.24 -15.77
N ASP A 136 -2.44 12.27 -16.27
CA ASP A 136 -2.64 11.74 -17.62
C ASP A 136 -3.78 10.72 -17.62
N THR A 137 -4.93 11.12 -18.14
CA THR A 137 -6.15 10.30 -18.23
C THR A 137 -6.03 9.06 -19.13
N LYS A 138 -4.90 8.87 -19.82
CA LYS A 138 -4.62 7.69 -20.64
C LYS A 138 -3.60 6.75 -19.98
N ASN A 139 -2.97 7.17 -18.89
CA ASN A 139 -1.89 6.43 -18.25
C ASN A 139 -2.02 6.44 -16.73
N ILE A 140 -2.55 5.34 -16.19
CA ILE A 140 -2.71 5.19 -14.73
C ILE A 140 -1.36 5.24 -13.97
N SER A 141 -0.26 4.89 -14.61
CA SER A 141 1.08 4.96 -13.98
C SER A 141 1.54 6.39 -13.70
N SER A 142 0.89 7.41 -14.27
CA SER A 142 1.11 8.81 -13.90
C SER A 142 0.60 9.12 -12.48
N LEU A 143 -0.31 8.30 -11.96
CA LEU A 143 -0.86 8.42 -10.63
C LEU A 143 0.07 7.75 -9.60
N LYS A 144 0.59 8.54 -8.66
CA LYS A 144 1.30 7.96 -7.51
C LYS A 144 0.35 7.07 -6.72
N PRO A 145 0.82 5.91 -6.22
CA PRO A 145 0.00 5.00 -5.44
C PRO A 145 -0.77 5.70 -4.32
N LEU A 146 -2.00 5.29 -4.09
CA LEU A 146 -2.87 5.88 -3.08
C LEU A 146 -2.81 5.10 -1.77
N PRO A 147 -2.82 5.80 -0.62
CA PRO A 147 -2.80 5.16 0.69
C PRO A 147 -4.12 4.48 1.00
N ILE A 148 -4.02 3.22 1.40
CA ILE A 148 -5.14 2.42 1.88
C ILE A 148 -4.84 1.79 3.23
N LYS A 149 -5.89 1.55 4.01
CA LYS A 149 -5.84 0.68 5.20
C LYS A 149 -6.88 -0.42 5.07
N ARG A 150 -6.61 -1.54 5.76
CA ARG A 150 -7.55 -2.63 5.96
C ARG A 150 -8.07 -2.58 7.38
N PHE A 151 -9.38 -2.63 7.54
CA PHE A 151 -10.03 -2.66 8.83
C PHE A 151 -11.21 -3.63 8.77
N GLN A 152 -11.15 -4.70 9.57
CA GLN A 152 -12.07 -5.82 9.46
C GLN A 152 -12.06 -6.40 8.03
N ASP A 153 -13.19 -6.48 7.37
CA ASP A 153 -13.38 -6.94 5.99
C ASP A 153 -13.32 -5.81 4.94
N LYS A 154 -13.11 -4.55 5.38
CA LYS A 154 -13.11 -3.38 4.50
C LYS A 154 -11.70 -2.93 4.12
N ILE A 155 -11.57 -2.45 2.90
CA ILE A 155 -10.42 -1.67 2.43
C ILE A 155 -10.92 -0.25 2.23
N PHE A 156 -10.18 0.74 2.73
CA PHE A 156 -10.59 2.14 2.59
C PHE A 156 -9.42 3.06 2.28
N PHE A 157 -9.71 4.17 1.58
CA PHE A 157 -8.75 5.23 1.36
C PHE A 157 -8.53 6.02 2.65
N THR A 158 -7.26 6.26 3.01
CA THR A 158 -6.91 7.19 4.10
C THR A 158 -6.68 8.62 3.58
N ASP A 159 -6.27 8.73 2.31
CA ASP A 159 -6.12 9.98 1.54
C ASP A 159 -6.32 9.70 0.05
N GLY A 160 -6.23 10.75 -0.77
CA GLY A 160 -6.22 10.64 -2.23
C GLY A 160 -7.58 10.50 -2.90
N HIS A 161 -8.68 10.75 -2.21
CA HIS A 161 -10.04 10.63 -2.75
C HIS A 161 -10.26 11.43 -4.05
N SER A 162 -9.71 12.65 -4.14
CA SER A 162 -9.78 13.44 -5.38
C SER A 162 -9.02 12.78 -6.54
N ARG A 163 -7.88 12.16 -6.26
CA ARG A 163 -7.08 11.42 -7.25
C ARG A 163 -7.82 10.17 -7.72
N ALA A 164 -8.37 9.40 -6.77
CA ALA A 164 -9.17 8.22 -7.06
C ALA A 164 -10.40 8.57 -7.90
N PHE A 165 -11.08 9.68 -7.56
CA PHE A 165 -12.26 10.13 -8.29
C PHE A 165 -11.94 10.56 -9.74
N ILE A 166 -10.86 11.29 -9.97
CA ILE A 166 -10.42 11.64 -11.34
C ILE A 166 -10.01 10.40 -12.14
N ALA A 167 -9.35 9.42 -11.52
CA ALA A 167 -9.05 8.14 -12.18
C ALA A 167 -10.34 7.39 -12.56
N TYR A 168 -11.33 7.35 -11.67
CA TYR A 168 -12.66 6.79 -11.96
C TYR A 168 -13.34 7.51 -13.13
N GLN A 169 -13.36 8.85 -13.14
CA GLN A 169 -13.92 9.62 -14.25
C GLN A 169 -13.21 9.42 -15.59
N ALA A 170 -11.92 9.09 -15.55
CA ALA A 170 -11.13 8.75 -16.74
C ALA A 170 -11.39 7.30 -17.22
N GLY A 171 -12.22 6.52 -16.52
CA GLY A 171 -12.60 5.15 -16.91
C GLY A 171 -11.65 4.07 -16.41
N PHE A 172 -10.72 4.37 -15.50
CA PHE A 172 -9.90 3.33 -14.89
C PHE A 172 -10.71 2.51 -13.90
N GLU A 173 -10.61 1.19 -14.02
CA GLU A 173 -11.26 0.24 -13.10
C GLU A 173 -10.39 -0.10 -11.90
N GLU A 174 -9.06 -0.04 -12.05
CA GLU A 174 -8.07 -0.33 -11.04
C GLU A 174 -7.15 0.87 -10.78
N ILE A 175 -6.61 0.91 -9.56
CA ILE A 175 -5.79 2.03 -9.11
C ILE A 175 -4.56 1.53 -8.35
N PRO A 176 -3.38 2.13 -8.56
CA PRO A 176 -2.19 1.80 -7.78
C PRO A 176 -2.36 2.22 -6.32
N VAL A 177 -2.04 1.31 -5.42
CA VAL A 177 -2.21 1.50 -3.97
C VAL A 177 -0.95 1.16 -3.19
N TYR A 178 -0.88 1.67 -1.96
CA TYR A 178 0.08 1.21 -0.96
C TYR A 178 -0.59 1.12 0.41
N ALA A 179 -0.10 0.22 1.25
CA ALA A 179 -0.57 0.12 2.63
C ALA A 179 -0.05 1.30 3.44
N GLU A 180 -0.97 2.12 3.98
CA GLU A 180 -0.64 3.24 4.87
C GLU A 180 0.00 2.73 6.15
N LYS A 181 1.12 3.34 6.55
CA LYS A 181 1.92 2.92 7.72
C LYS A 181 1.77 3.83 8.92
N ASP A 182 1.27 5.04 8.69
CA ASP A 182 1.09 6.00 9.76
C ASP A 182 0.11 5.46 10.80
N ASP A 183 0.38 5.79 12.05
CA ASP A 183 -0.54 5.54 13.15
C ASP A 183 -1.71 6.51 13.02
N LEU A 184 -2.85 5.98 12.59
CA LEU A 184 -4.04 6.77 12.33
C LEU A 184 -4.92 6.82 13.58
N ASN A 185 -5.64 7.91 13.76
CA ASN A 185 -6.74 7.95 14.72
C ASN A 185 -7.85 7.01 14.26
N TRP A 186 -7.81 5.76 14.74
CA TRP A 186 -8.72 4.69 14.35
C TRP A 186 -10.18 4.97 14.68
N GLU A 187 -10.45 5.66 15.79
CA GLU A 187 -11.80 6.02 16.20
C GLU A 187 -12.39 7.03 15.21
N PHE A 188 -11.60 8.01 14.79
CA PHE A 188 -11.99 8.97 13.77
C PHE A 188 -12.28 8.29 12.43
N TYR A 189 -11.38 7.43 11.92
CA TYR A 189 -11.60 6.74 10.64
C TYR A 189 -12.76 5.76 10.70
N SER A 190 -12.89 5.00 11.78
CA SER A 190 -14.04 4.11 12.02
C SER A 190 -15.36 4.89 11.98
N TYR A 191 -15.40 6.06 12.61
CA TYR A 191 -16.58 6.92 12.56
C TYR A 191 -16.85 7.48 11.17
N CYS A 192 -15.81 7.89 10.42
CA CYS A 192 -15.95 8.32 9.01
C CYS A 192 -16.57 7.21 8.14
N LEU A 193 -16.10 5.97 8.28
CA LEU A 193 -16.64 4.82 7.55
C LEU A 193 -18.11 4.55 7.92
N GLN A 194 -18.46 4.60 9.19
CA GLN A 194 -19.86 4.46 9.64
C GLN A 194 -20.77 5.54 9.06
N VAL A 195 -20.29 6.78 8.99
CA VAL A 195 -21.04 7.88 8.34
C VAL A 195 -21.21 7.59 6.85
N CYS A 196 -20.15 7.18 6.16
CA CYS A 196 -20.20 6.80 4.75
C CYS A 196 -21.23 5.68 4.52
N ASP A 197 -21.19 4.62 5.31
CA ASP A 197 -22.18 3.52 5.23
C ASP A 197 -23.61 4.03 5.40
N LYS A 198 -23.84 4.85 6.43
CA LYS A 198 -25.17 5.38 6.74
C LYS A 198 -25.77 6.22 5.62
N ILE A 199 -24.93 6.91 4.82
CA ILE A 199 -25.37 7.77 3.72
C ILE A 199 -25.18 7.15 2.34
N GLY A 200 -24.86 5.83 2.31
CA GLY A 200 -24.79 5.04 1.09
C GLY A 200 -23.53 5.27 0.24
N ILE A 201 -22.38 5.60 0.88
CA ILE A 201 -21.08 5.71 0.19
C ILE A 201 -20.28 4.44 0.44
N ALA A 202 -20.24 3.57 -0.56
CA ALA A 202 -19.48 2.33 -0.56
C ALA A 202 -18.26 2.38 -1.48
N THR A 203 -18.31 3.18 -2.54
CA THR A 203 -17.28 3.29 -3.57
C THR A 203 -17.01 4.75 -3.94
N ILE A 204 -15.91 5.00 -4.65
CA ILE A 204 -15.56 6.34 -5.12
C ILE A 204 -16.62 6.93 -6.06
N LYS A 205 -17.37 6.09 -6.79
CA LYS A 205 -18.47 6.49 -7.67
C LYS A 205 -19.57 7.23 -6.91
N ASP A 206 -19.84 6.84 -5.67
CA ASP A 206 -20.92 7.42 -4.85
C ASP A 206 -20.66 8.89 -4.48
N LEU A 207 -19.46 9.41 -4.81
CA LEU A 207 -19.08 10.81 -4.62
C LEU A 207 -19.42 11.71 -5.82
N GLU A 208 -19.98 11.20 -6.92
CA GLU A 208 -20.29 11.99 -8.14
C GLU A 208 -21.12 13.25 -7.86
N ASN A 209 -22.14 13.13 -6.99
CA ASN A 209 -23.03 14.22 -6.64
C ASN A 209 -22.64 14.92 -5.32
N ARG A 210 -21.39 14.76 -4.88
CA ARG A 210 -20.88 15.24 -3.58
C ARG A 210 -19.66 16.15 -3.74
N ILE A 211 -19.57 16.84 -4.87
CA ILE A 211 -18.52 17.83 -5.17
C ILE A 211 -18.98 19.17 -4.65
N LEU A 212 -18.17 19.82 -3.84
CA LEU A 212 -18.49 21.08 -3.18
C LEU A 212 -17.55 22.19 -3.61
N SER A 213 -18.07 23.44 -3.59
CA SER A 213 -17.26 24.65 -3.67
C SER A 213 -16.24 24.73 -2.54
N VAL A 214 -15.23 25.58 -2.66
CA VAL A 214 -14.20 25.77 -1.61
C VAL A 214 -14.84 26.11 -0.26
N SER A 215 -15.81 27.03 -0.24
CA SER A 215 -16.48 27.47 0.99
C SER A 215 -17.33 26.36 1.61
N ASP A 216 -18.09 25.64 0.79
CA ASP A 216 -18.94 24.56 1.27
C ASP A 216 -18.14 23.35 1.71
N TYR A 217 -17.05 23.01 1.00
CA TYR A 217 -16.13 21.95 1.40
C TYR A 217 -15.48 22.24 2.74
N LYS A 218 -15.05 23.50 2.96
CA LYS A 218 -14.52 23.91 4.27
C LYS A 218 -15.56 23.68 5.36
N LYS A 219 -16.77 24.20 5.20
CA LYS A 219 -17.85 24.14 6.19
C LYS A 219 -18.32 22.70 6.45
N ASN A 220 -18.59 21.94 5.38
CA ASN A 220 -19.28 20.64 5.49
C ASN A 220 -18.31 19.48 5.69
N TRP A 221 -17.03 19.62 5.31
CA TRP A 221 -16.03 18.57 5.48
C TRP A 221 -14.93 18.97 6.46
N LEU A 222 -14.14 20.03 6.21
CA LEU A 222 -12.98 20.32 7.06
C LEU A 222 -13.39 20.71 8.49
N ASP A 223 -14.36 21.59 8.66
CA ASP A 223 -14.86 21.98 9.98
C ASP A 223 -15.57 20.81 10.67
N TRP A 224 -16.23 19.92 9.89
CA TRP A 224 -16.81 18.69 10.41
C TRP A 224 -15.71 17.75 10.95
N CYS A 225 -14.64 17.52 10.18
CA CYS A 225 -13.50 16.70 10.63
C CYS A 225 -12.90 17.22 11.93
N GLN A 226 -12.68 18.54 12.03
CA GLN A 226 -12.14 19.16 13.24
C GLN A 226 -13.05 18.97 14.46
N ARG A 227 -14.37 19.11 14.30
CA ARG A 227 -15.33 18.89 15.38
C ARG A 227 -15.38 17.42 15.82
N VAL A 228 -15.28 16.50 14.88
CA VAL A 228 -15.32 15.06 15.18
C VAL A 228 -14.02 14.59 15.80
N ALA A 229 -12.86 15.02 15.27
CA ALA A 229 -11.57 14.66 15.85
C ALA A 229 -11.45 15.03 17.33
N LYS A 230 -11.90 16.23 17.70
CA LYS A 230 -11.93 16.68 19.12
C LYS A 230 -12.71 15.77 20.07
N LYS A 231 -13.69 15.01 19.58
CA LYS A 231 -14.47 14.07 20.42
C LYS A 231 -13.70 12.80 20.77
N PHE A 232 -12.61 12.53 20.04
CA PHE A 232 -11.77 11.35 20.23
C PHE A 232 -10.39 11.70 20.81
N GLU A 233 -10.15 12.96 21.18
CA GLU A 233 -8.96 13.43 21.88
C GLU A 233 -9.19 13.53 23.41
N GLU A 234 -10.45 13.41 23.84
CA GLU A 234 -10.88 13.37 25.26
C GLU A 234 -10.98 11.92 25.77
#